data_e6deabe38fcbb06c250eace5d2db4e67
#
_entry.id   e6deabe38fcbb06c250eace5d2db4e67
#
_cell.length_a   1.000
_cell.length_b   1.000
_cell.length_c   1.000
_cell.angle_alpha   90.00
_cell.angle_beta   90.00
_cell.angle_gamma   90.00
#
_symmetry.space_group_name_H-M   'P 1'
#
loop_
_entity.id
_entity.type
_entity.pdbx_description
1 polymer ?
#
loop_
_entity_poly.entity_id
_entity_poly.type
_entity_poly.pdbx_seq_one_letter_code
_entity_poly.pdbx_strand_id
1 'polypeptide(L)'
;MRSHFDEQLAQLSRELTEMGALCEEVIALSAKALTDGDKALAARVAPLDAEIDQKERDIESLCLKLLLQQQPVARDLRQISAALKMITDMERIGDQAEDIAEIITYMDCECANSALLREMAKATIKMVTESVDAYVRRDTELAKLVIAEDDIVDDYFAKVKKELIAQIAENPAGGEQTLDFLMSAKYFERIGDHAVNIAEWVIFSVTGIHKSSEMP
;
A
#
# COMPACT_ATOMS: atom_id res chain seq x y z
N MET A 1 33.80 -0.42 11.66
CA MET A 1 32.61 0.36 12.09
C MET A 1 31.73 0.73 10.89
N ARG A 2 32.22 1.40 9.85
CA ARG A 2 31.38 1.79 8.69
C ARG A 2 30.84 0.59 7.88
N SER A 3 31.61 -0.46 7.65
CA SER A 3 31.16 -1.68 6.94
C SER A 3 29.96 -2.36 7.63
N HIS A 4 29.96 -2.43 8.94
CA HIS A 4 28.86 -3.02 9.72
C HIS A 4 27.58 -2.16 9.63
N PHE A 5 27.72 -0.84 9.61
CA PHE A 5 26.61 0.07 9.41
C PHE A 5 26.01 -0.04 7.99
N ASP A 6 26.88 -0.11 6.98
CA ASP A 6 26.46 -0.31 5.58
C ASP A 6 25.73 -1.67 5.40
N GLU A 7 26.18 -2.72 6.10
CA GLU A 7 25.49 -4.02 6.13
C GLU A 7 24.09 -3.94 6.76
N GLN A 8 23.95 -3.16 7.84
CA GLN A 8 22.66 -2.95 8.50
C GLN A 8 21.70 -2.10 7.64
N LEU A 9 22.20 -1.09 6.91
CA LEU A 9 21.39 -0.35 5.94
C LEU A 9 20.94 -1.24 4.77
N ALA A 10 21.80 -2.14 4.32
CA ALA A 10 21.44 -3.13 3.32
C ALA A 10 20.39 -4.14 3.86
N GLN A 11 20.48 -4.50 5.15
CA GLN A 11 19.44 -5.28 5.82
C GLN A 11 18.13 -4.53 5.84
N LEU A 12 18.11 -3.25 6.25
CA LEU A 12 16.90 -2.42 6.24
C LEU A 12 16.22 -2.41 4.87
N SER A 13 16.99 -2.27 3.79
CA SER A 13 16.45 -2.31 2.43
C SER A 13 15.82 -3.67 2.09
N ARG A 14 16.43 -4.78 2.53
CA ARG A 14 15.86 -6.12 2.32
C ARG A 14 14.54 -6.31 3.09
N GLU A 15 14.51 -5.93 4.36
CA GLU A 15 13.30 -6.04 5.20
C GLU A 15 12.13 -5.23 4.61
N LEU A 16 12.40 -4.02 4.10
CA LEU A 16 11.39 -3.21 3.40
C LEU A 16 10.91 -3.86 2.10
N THR A 17 11.81 -4.50 1.34
CA THR A 17 11.43 -5.24 0.12
C THR A 17 10.55 -6.44 0.46
N GLU A 18 10.87 -7.17 1.53
CA GLU A 18 10.07 -8.31 2.00
C GLU A 18 8.70 -7.86 2.49
N MET A 19 8.62 -6.75 3.24
CA MET A 19 7.34 -6.15 3.66
C MET A 19 6.52 -5.70 2.45
N GLY A 20 7.16 -5.10 1.43
CA GLY A 20 6.52 -4.73 0.17
C GLY A 20 5.90 -5.93 -0.55
N ALA A 21 6.61 -7.05 -0.61
CA ALA A 21 6.09 -8.28 -1.22
C ALA A 21 4.85 -8.83 -0.46
N LEU A 22 4.81 -8.71 0.87
CA LEU A 22 3.62 -9.05 1.66
C LEU A 22 2.45 -8.11 1.33
N CYS A 23 2.70 -6.80 1.21
CA CYS A 23 1.67 -5.84 0.78
C CYS A 23 1.10 -6.20 -0.60
N GLU A 24 1.95 -6.54 -1.58
CA GLU A 24 1.50 -6.99 -2.90
C GLU A 24 0.62 -8.25 -2.79
N GLU A 25 1.02 -9.22 -1.97
CA GLU A 25 0.29 -10.48 -1.81
C GLU A 25 -1.08 -10.25 -1.18
N VAL A 26 -1.21 -9.44 -0.12
CA VAL A 26 -2.52 -9.19 0.52
C VAL A 26 -3.46 -8.42 -0.41
N ILE A 27 -2.97 -7.43 -1.17
CA ILE A 27 -3.78 -6.69 -2.16
C ILE A 27 -4.27 -7.66 -3.25
N ALA A 28 -3.38 -8.50 -3.79
CA ALA A 28 -3.75 -9.47 -4.83
C ALA A 28 -4.77 -10.50 -4.34
N LEU A 29 -4.62 -10.99 -3.11
CA LEU A 29 -5.54 -11.95 -2.49
C LEU A 29 -6.91 -11.30 -2.23
N SER A 30 -6.97 -10.13 -1.62
CA SER A 30 -8.23 -9.43 -1.34
C SER A 30 -8.96 -9.06 -2.65
N ALA A 31 -8.24 -8.58 -3.66
CA ALA A 31 -8.80 -8.28 -4.98
C ALA A 31 -9.37 -9.54 -5.66
N LYS A 32 -8.65 -10.65 -5.60
CA LYS A 32 -9.11 -11.92 -6.17
C LYS A 32 -10.31 -12.47 -5.40
N ALA A 33 -10.26 -12.46 -4.08
CA ALA A 33 -11.36 -12.90 -3.23
C ALA A 33 -12.63 -12.08 -3.52
N LEU A 34 -12.50 -10.75 -3.68
CA LEU A 34 -13.60 -9.85 -4.01
C LEU A 34 -14.21 -10.15 -5.38
N THR A 35 -13.37 -10.38 -6.39
CA THR A 35 -13.86 -10.64 -7.76
C THR A 35 -14.45 -12.03 -7.96
N ASP A 36 -13.96 -13.02 -7.21
CA ASP A 36 -14.42 -14.41 -7.31
C ASP A 36 -15.51 -14.75 -6.26
N GLY A 37 -15.78 -13.85 -5.30
CA GLY A 37 -16.67 -14.11 -4.16
C GLY A 37 -16.15 -15.19 -3.23
N ASP A 38 -14.83 -15.40 -3.18
CA ASP A 38 -14.19 -16.51 -2.47
C ASP A 38 -13.87 -16.15 -1.01
N LYS A 39 -14.80 -16.50 -0.10
CA LYS A 39 -14.62 -16.29 1.35
C LYS A 39 -13.45 -17.09 1.94
N ALA A 40 -13.10 -18.25 1.37
CA ALA A 40 -11.95 -19.03 1.83
C ALA A 40 -10.62 -18.33 1.47
N LEU A 41 -10.60 -17.68 0.30
CA LEU A 41 -9.45 -16.87 -0.10
C LEU A 41 -9.35 -15.59 0.76
N ALA A 42 -10.47 -14.92 1.05
CA ALA A 42 -10.52 -13.76 1.94
C ALA A 42 -9.96 -14.08 3.33
N ALA A 43 -10.30 -15.24 3.90
CA ALA A 43 -9.80 -15.67 5.20
C ALA A 43 -8.26 -15.87 5.27
N ARG A 44 -7.56 -15.86 4.13
CA ARG A 44 -6.09 -15.95 4.09
C ARG A 44 -5.41 -14.59 4.21
N VAL A 45 -6.15 -13.50 4.11
CA VAL A 45 -5.60 -12.13 4.18
C VAL A 45 -5.15 -11.78 5.60
N ALA A 46 -5.99 -12.01 6.61
CA ALA A 46 -5.68 -11.67 8.00
C ALA A 46 -4.36 -12.27 8.55
N PRO A 47 -3.99 -13.54 8.26
CA PRO A 47 -2.67 -14.05 8.65
C PRO A 47 -1.49 -13.31 7.98
N LEU A 48 -1.63 -12.87 6.73
CA LEU A 48 -0.59 -12.11 6.04
C LEU A 48 -0.50 -10.68 6.54
N ASP A 49 -1.62 -10.06 6.89
CA ASP A 49 -1.65 -8.76 7.55
C ASP A 49 -0.91 -8.81 8.89
N ALA A 50 -1.14 -9.83 9.71
CA ALA A 50 -0.38 -10.05 10.94
C ALA A 50 1.14 -10.21 10.70
N GLU A 51 1.57 -10.72 9.54
CA GLU A 51 2.98 -10.77 9.15
C GLU A 51 3.51 -9.38 8.78
N ILE A 52 2.71 -8.54 8.10
CA ILE A 52 3.05 -7.13 7.81
C ILE A 52 3.26 -6.35 9.10
N ASP A 53 2.35 -6.49 10.06
CA ASP A 53 2.45 -5.94 11.40
C ASP A 53 3.73 -6.34 12.13
N GLN A 54 4.10 -7.61 12.04
CA GLN A 54 5.34 -8.09 12.65
C GLN A 54 6.56 -7.50 11.95
N LYS A 55 6.53 -7.38 10.63
CA LYS A 55 7.59 -6.72 9.86
C LYS A 55 7.73 -5.24 10.21
N GLU A 56 6.62 -4.51 10.40
CA GLU A 56 6.67 -3.13 10.87
C GLU A 56 7.47 -3.02 12.17
N ARG A 57 7.11 -3.80 13.19
CA ARG A 57 7.79 -3.81 14.51
C ARG A 57 9.27 -4.17 14.41
N ASP A 58 9.63 -5.14 13.57
CA ASP A 58 11.01 -5.59 13.38
C ASP A 58 11.85 -4.52 12.68
N ILE A 59 11.30 -3.86 11.65
CA ILE A 59 11.97 -2.77 10.92
C ILE A 59 12.10 -1.53 11.82
N GLU A 60 11.06 -1.18 12.59
CA GLU A 60 11.14 -0.10 13.57
C GLU A 60 12.29 -0.34 14.57
N SER A 61 12.35 -1.53 15.15
CA SER A 61 13.43 -1.94 16.06
C SER A 61 14.81 -1.82 15.40
N LEU A 62 14.95 -2.24 14.14
CA LEU A 62 16.20 -2.10 13.38
C LEU A 62 16.56 -0.63 13.16
N CYS A 63 15.62 0.22 12.78
CA CYS A 63 15.81 1.66 12.60
C CYS A 63 16.26 2.33 13.89
N LEU A 64 15.60 2.05 15.02
CA LEU A 64 15.99 2.59 16.32
C LEU A 64 17.42 2.15 16.73
N LYS A 65 17.78 0.90 16.44
CA LYS A 65 19.11 0.38 16.67
C LYS A 65 20.19 1.12 15.86
N LEU A 66 19.89 1.38 14.58
CA LEU A 66 20.75 2.16 13.68
C LEU A 66 20.96 3.59 14.17
N LEU A 67 19.90 4.24 14.66
CA LEU A 67 19.97 5.61 15.20
C LEU A 67 20.79 5.68 16.49
N LEU A 68 20.64 4.71 17.40
CA LEU A 68 21.30 4.71 18.71
C LEU A 68 22.77 4.32 18.66
N GLN A 69 23.16 3.38 17.79
CA GLN A 69 24.48 2.75 17.83
C GLN A 69 25.55 3.45 16.98
N GLN A 70 25.17 4.19 15.93
CA GLN A 70 26.12 4.53 14.87
C GLN A 70 26.29 6.03 14.58
N GLN A 71 25.57 6.93 15.25
CA GLN A 71 25.59 8.36 14.97
C GLN A 71 25.53 8.66 13.45
N PRO A 72 24.41 8.31 12.76
CA PRO A 72 24.31 8.39 11.33
C PRO A 72 24.54 9.83 10.83
N VAL A 73 25.25 9.98 9.70
CA VAL A 73 25.41 11.28 9.07
C VAL A 73 24.10 11.71 8.40
N ALA A 74 23.95 12.97 8.06
CA ALA A 74 22.70 13.57 7.60
C ALA A 74 21.95 12.75 6.51
N ARG A 75 22.70 12.15 5.56
CA ARG A 75 22.14 11.30 4.51
C ARG A 75 21.54 10.00 5.06
N ASP A 76 22.28 9.32 5.93
CA ASP A 76 21.86 8.03 6.50
C ASP A 76 20.70 8.24 7.46
N LEU A 77 20.72 9.35 8.21
CA LEU A 77 19.61 9.76 9.08
C LEU A 77 18.30 9.95 8.28
N ARG A 78 18.36 10.62 7.11
CA ARG A 78 17.18 10.81 6.27
C ARG A 78 16.65 9.47 5.74
N GLN A 79 17.54 8.55 5.34
CA GLN A 79 17.16 7.22 4.87
C GLN A 79 16.42 6.43 5.97
N ILE A 80 16.95 6.40 7.18
CA ILE A 80 16.33 5.71 8.31
C ILE A 80 15.00 6.39 8.70
N SER A 81 14.95 7.72 8.71
CA SER A 81 13.72 8.48 9.01
C SER A 81 12.62 8.23 7.97
N ALA A 82 12.97 8.14 6.69
CA ALA A 82 12.02 7.80 5.63
C ALA A 82 11.50 6.36 5.83
N ALA A 83 12.38 5.40 6.11
CA ALA A 83 11.98 4.01 6.38
C ALA A 83 10.96 3.92 7.52
N LEU A 84 11.18 4.62 8.64
CA LEU A 84 10.25 4.67 9.78
C LEU A 84 8.85 5.21 9.41
N LYS A 85 8.76 6.08 8.41
CA LYS A 85 7.48 6.59 7.93
C LYS A 85 6.83 5.63 6.92
N MET A 86 7.66 5.07 6.03
CA MET A 86 7.18 4.14 5.02
C MET A 86 6.55 2.89 5.63
N ILE A 87 7.12 2.31 6.70
CA ILE A 87 6.56 1.11 7.33
C ILE A 87 5.17 1.33 7.89
N THR A 88 4.87 2.52 8.40
CA THR A 88 3.52 2.87 8.85
C THR A 88 2.53 2.93 7.69
N ASP A 89 2.93 3.52 6.54
CA ASP A 89 2.09 3.49 5.34
C ASP A 89 1.92 2.07 4.80
N MET A 90 2.95 1.21 4.90
CA MET A 90 2.88 -0.20 4.48
C MET A 90 1.99 -1.04 5.39
N GLU A 91 2.00 -0.81 6.69
CA GLU A 91 1.04 -1.41 7.65
C GLU A 91 -0.39 -1.00 7.29
N ARG A 92 -0.63 0.29 7.02
CA ARG A 92 -1.95 0.75 6.57
C ARG A 92 -2.42 0.12 5.26
N ILE A 93 -1.51 -0.22 4.36
CA ILE A 93 -1.84 -0.97 3.14
C ILE A 93 -2.36 -2.37 3.50
N GLY A 94 -1.74 -3.04 4.47
CA GLY A 94 -2.21 -4.32 5.00
C GLY A 94 -3.61 -4.20 5.59
N ASP A 95 -3.81 -3.27 6.54
CA ASP A 95 -5.11 -2.96 7.16
C ASP A 95 -6.22 -2.77 6.10
N GLN A 96 -5.98 -1.96 5.05
CA GLN A 96 -6.98 -1.71 4.02
C GLN A 96 -7.30 -2.97 3.20
N ALA A 97 -6.32 -3.84 2.96
CA ALA A 97 -6.55 -5.11 2.26
C ALA A 97 -7.31 -6.11 3.14
N GLU A 98 -7.08 -6.09 4.46
CA GLU A 98 -7.87 -6.86 5.43
C GLU A 98 -9.32 -6.35 5.51
N ASP A 99 -9.54 -5.04 5.54
CA ASP A 99 -10.88 -4.43 5.50
C ASP A 99 -11.67 -4.89 4.26
N ILE A 100 -11.03 -4.98 3.08
CA ILE A 100 -11.65 -5.53 1.86
C ILE A 100 -12.02 -7.00 2.08
N ALA A 101 -11.12 -7.80 2.67
CA ALA A 101 -11.35 -9.22 2.92
C ALA A 101 -12.47 -9.42 3.95
N GLU A 102 -12.56 -8.59 4.98
CA GLU A 102 -13.65 -8.63 5.96
C GLU A 102 -15.00 -8.41 5.30
N ILE A 103 -15.14 -7.40 4.44
CA ILE A 103 -16.38 -7.12 3.69
C ILE A 103 -16.85 -8.39 2.97
N ILE A 104 -15.94 -9.12 2.29
CA ILE A 104 -16.28 -10.32 1.52
C ILE A 104 -16.91 -11.41 2.41
N THR A 105 -16.52 -11.50 3.68
CA THR A 105 -17.06 -12.52 4.59
C THR A 105 -18.55 -12.34 4.88
N TYR A 106 -19.04 -11.10 4.82
CA TYR A 106 -20.44 -10.73 5.07
C TYR A 106 -21.28 -10.65 3.80
N MET A 107 -20.65 -10.50 2.65
CA MET A 107 -21.37 -10.39 1.39
C MET A 107 -22.08 -11.71 1.02
N ASP A 108 -23.35 -11.63 0.64
CA ASP A 108 -24.06 -12.73 -0.03
C ASP A 108 -23.77 -12.68 -1.54
N CYS A 109 -22.64 -13.26 -1.95
CA CYS A 109 -22.10 -13.06 -3.29
C CYS A 109 -22.69 -13.96 -4.36
N GLU A 110 -23.35 -13.34 -5.35
CA GLU A 110 -23.07 -13.66 -6.75
C GLU A 110 -22.14 -12.55 -7.29
N CYS A 111 -20.94 -12.94 -7.71
CA CYS A 111 -19.80 -12.08 -7.98
C CYS A 111 -20.12 -10.78 -8.74
N ALA A 112 -19.67 -9.63 -8.23
CA ALA A 112 -19.46 -8.47 -9.08
C ALA A 112 -18.23 -8.74 -9.95
N ASN A 113 -18.44 -9.25 -11.12
CA ASN A 113 -17.38 -9.42 -12.12
C ASN A 113 -16.97 -8.05 -12.69
N SER A 114 -16.59 -7.12 -11.81
CA SER A 114 -16.16 -5.78 -12.22
C SER A 114 -14.73 -5.82 -12.73
N ALA A 115 -14.61 -5.76 -14.07
CA ALA A 115 -13.31 -5.60 -14.72
C ALA A 115 -12.58 -4.34 -14.21
N LEU A 116 -13.31 -3.28 -13.85
CA LEU A 116 -12.75 -2.04 -13.34
C LEU A 116 -12.08 -2.23 -11.97
N LEU A 117 -12.69 -2.99 -11.05
CA LEU A 117 -12.07 -3.28 -9.76
C LEU A 117 -10.76 -4.07 -9.91
N ARG A 118 -10.72 -5.03 -10.85
CA ARG A 118 -9.48 -5.77 -11.14
C ARG A 118 -8.37 -4.86 -11.69
N GLU A 119 -8.71 -3.96 -12.61
CA GLU A 119 -7.71 -3.03 -13.16
C GLU A 119 -7.28 -2.00 -12.11
N MET A 120 -8.20 -1.53 -11.27
CA MET A 120 -7.88 -0.67 -10.12
C MET A 120 -6.90 -1.37 -9.17
N ALA A 121 -7.17 -2.60 -8.76
CA ALA A 121 -6.28 -3.38 -7.89
C ALA A 121 -4.89 -3.58 -8.52
N LYS A 122 -4.80 -3.85 -9.84
CA LYS A 122 -3.51 -3.97 -10.54
C LYS A 122 -2.74 -2.65 -10.53
N ALA A 123 -3.41 -1.53 -10.76
CA ALA A 123 -2.78 -0.21 -10.72
C ALA A 123 -2.25 0.08 -9.30
N THR A 124 -3.04 -0.23 -8.28
CA THR A 124 -2.65 -0.07 -6.88
C THR A 124 -1.44 -0.94 -6.51
N ILE A 125 -1.45 -2.24 -6.89
CA ILE A 125 -0.30 -3.13 -6.68
C ILE A 125 0.97 -2.54 -7.33
N LYS A 126 0.85 -2.07 -8.58
CA LYS A 126 1.97 -1.47 -9.29
C LYS A 126 2.54 -0.26 -8.55
N MET A 127 1.68 0.65 -8.05
CA MET A 127 2.12 1.81 -7.29
C MET A 127 2.87 1.40 -6.01
N VAL A 128 2.37 0.42 -5.26
CA VAL A 128 3.03 -0.08 -4.04
C VAL A 128 4.40 -0.68 -4.37
N THR A 129 4.48 -1.57 -5.36
CA THR A 129 5.74 -2.19 -5.79
C THR A 129 6.76 -1.14 -6.22
N GLU A 130 6.36 -0.20 -7.09
CA GLU A 130 7.27 0.82 -7.62
C GLU A 130 7.70 1.84 -6.56
N SER A 131 6.87 2.11 -5.54
CA SER A 131 7.24 2.99 -4.43
C SER A 131 8.36 2.38 -3.56
N VAL A 132 8.26 1.08 -3.25
CA VAL A 132 9.31 0.34 -2.51
C VAL A 132 10.59 0.21 -3.36
N ASP A 133 10.46 -0.13 -4.63
CA ASP A 133 11.58 -0.18 -5.58
C ASP A 133 12.31 1.17 -5.69
N ALA A 134 11.57 2.27 -5.74
CA ALA A 134 12.12 3.63 -5.78
C ALA A 134 12.98 3.91 -4.53
N TYR A 135 12.54 3.44 -3.34
CA TYR A 135 13.34 3.58 -2.12
C TYR A 135 14.64 2.78 -2.20
N VAL A 136 14.56 1.50 -2.57
CA VAL A 136 15.73 0.60 -2.65
C VAL A 136 16.76 1.11 -3.65
N ARG A 137 16.30 1.58 -4.81
CA ARG A 137 17.15 2.14 -5.88
C ARG A 137 17.52 3.59 -5.66
N ARG A 138 16.89 4.28 -4.73
CA ARG A 138 17.01 5.74 -4.50
C ARG A 138 16.65 6.54 -5.75
N ASP A 139 15.62 6.08 -6.44
CA ASP A 139 15.19 6.62 -7.73
C ASP A 139 14.03 7.61 -7.52
N THR A 140 14.37 8.89 -7.53
CA THR A 140 13.38 9.98 -7.39
C THR A 140 12.49 10.14 -8.61
N GLU A 141 12.94 9.73 -9.80
CA GLU A 141 12.10 9.79 -11.00
C GLU A 141 11.02 8.72 -10.98
N LEU A 142 11.38 7.49 -10.54
CA LEU A 142 10.39 6.44 -10.31
C LEU A 142 9.38 6.86 -9.23
N ALA A 143 9.84 7.46 -8.12
CA ALA A 143 8.94 7.96 -7.10
C ALA A 143 7.96 9.03 -7.62
N LYS A 144 8.41 9.93 -8.49
CA LYS A 144 7.52 10.91 -9.15
C LYS A 144 6.50 10.26 -10.09
N LEU A 145 6.88 9.17 -10.77
CA LEU A 145 5.96 8.41 -11.61
C LEU A 145 4.86 7.76 -10.76
N VAL A 146 5.20 7.17 -9.62
CA VAL A 146 4.21 6.61 -8.69
C VAL A 146 3.21 7.69 -8.25
N ILE A 147 3.67 8.88 -7.88
CA ILE A 147 2.79 10.00 -7.50
C ILE A 147 1.86 10.40 -8.66
N ALA A 148 2.33 10.37 -9.90
CA ALA A 148 1.51 10.69 -11.06
C ALA A 148 0.52 9.56 -11.44
N GLU A 149 0.79 8.32 -11.05
CA GLU A 149 -0.11 7.17 -11.27
C GLU A 149 -1.34 7.17 -10.38
N ASP A 150 -1.35 7.95 -9.31
CA ASP A 150 -2.51 8.13 -8.42
C ASP A 150 -3.76 8.59 -9.19
N ASP A 151 -3.59 9.51 -10.13
CA ASP A 151 -4.69 9.96 -11.02
C ASP A 151 -5.35 8.78 -11.77
N ILE A 152 -4.62 7.69 -12.04
CA ILE A 152 -5.18 6.49 -12.70
C ILE A 152 -6.08 5.71 -11.75
N VAL A 153 -5.68 5.58 -10.50
CA VAL A 153 -6.46 4.89 -9.46
C VAL A 153 -7.74 5.69 -9.15
N ASP A 154 -7.63 7.01 -9.04
CA ASP A 154 -8.75 7.94 -8.86
C ASP A 154 -9.74 7.85 -10.02
N ASP A 155 -9.26 7.80 -11.25
CA ASP A 155 -10.08 7.59 -12.44
C ASP A 155 -10.84 6.26 -12.43
N TYR A 156 -10.19 5.17 -11.97
CA TYR A 156 -10.86 3.89 -11.79
C TYR A 156 -11.93 3.97 -10.70
N PHE A 157 -11.64 4.58 -9.57
CA PHE A 157 -12.62 4.79 -8.51
C PHE A 157 -13.85 5.56 -9.00
N ALA A 158 -13.65 6.64 -9.75
CA ALA A 158 -14.73 7.44 -10.32
C ALA A 158 -15.60 6.62 -11.31
N LYS A 159 -14.98 5.75 -12.13
CA LYS A 159 -15.69 4.85 -13.07
C LYS A 159 -16.47 3.78 -12.32
N VAL A 160 -15.86 3.11 -11.34
CA VAL A 160 -16.52 2.12 -10.47
C VAL A 160 -17.73 2.75 -9.78
N LYS A 161 -17.57 3.91 -9.15
CA LYS A 161 -18.67 4.63 -8.50
C LYS A 161 -19.83 4.90 -9.47
N LYS A 162 -19.54 5.29 -10.72
CA LYS A 162 -20.56 5.56 -11.73
C LYS A 162 -21.32 4.29 -12.14
N GLU A 163 -20.62 3.15 -12.31
CA GLU A 163 -21.25 1.86 -12.59
C GLU A 163 -22.17 1.42 -11.45
N LEU A 164 -21.69 1.52 -10.20
CA LEU A 164 -22.45 1.12 -9.02
C LEU A 164 -23.71 1.97 -8.83
N ILE A 165 -23.66 3.28 -9.10
CA ILE A 165 -24.84 4.15 -9.09
C ILE A 165 -25.87 3.67 -10.12
N ALA A 166 -25.45 3.29 -11.32
CA ALA A 166 -26.36 2.76 -12.35
C ALA A 166 -26.99 1.43 -11.90
N GLN A 167 -26.22 0.54 -11.28
CA GLN A 167 -26.71 -0.73 -10.75
C GLN A 167 -27.78 -0.54 -9.66
N ILE A 168 -27.59 0.40 -8.73
CA ILE A 168 -28.59 0.73 -7.71
C ILE A 168 -29.88 1.23 -8.36
N ALA A 169 -29.78 2.07 -9.41
CA ALA A 169 -30.93 2.59 -10.11
C ALA A 169 -31.73 1.50 -10.84
N GLU A 170 -31.05 0.48 -11.37
CA GLU A 170 -31.67 -0.66 -12.06
C GLU A 170 -32.23 -1.71 -11.08
N ASN A 171 -31.52 -1.97 -9.97
CA ASN A 171 -31.91 -2.92 -8.94
C ASN A 171 -31.71 -2.36 -7.52
N PRO A 172 -32.67 -1.58 -6.99
CA PRO A 172 -32.56 -1.03 -5.63
C PRO A 172 -32.46 -2.07 -4.51
N ALA A 173 -32.93 -3.30 -4.73
CA ALA A 173 -32.84 -4.38 -3.75
C ALA A 173 -31.40 -4.87 -3.50
N GLY A 174 -30.51 -4.68 -4.48
CA GLY A 174 -29.08 -5.00 -4.37
C GLY A 174 -28.24 -3.86 -3.82
N GLY A 175 -28.85 -2.81 -3.29
CA GLY A 175 -28.16 -1.58 -2.87
C GLY A 175 -27.11 -1.80 -1.78
N GLU A 176 -27.37 -2.64 -0.79
CA GLU A 176 -26.42 -2.96 0.30
C GLU A 176 -25.12 -3.55 -0.25
N GLN A 177 -25.22 -4.59 -1.06
CA GLN A 177 -24.08 -5.22 -1.72
C GLN A 177 -23.30 -4.24 -2.62
N THR A 178 -24.03 -3.35 -3.32
CA THR A 178 -23.41 -2.32 -4.17
C THR A 178 -22.60 -1.33 -3.34
N LEU A 179 -23.05 -1.00 -2.13
CA LEU A 179 -22.27 -0.17 -1.20
C LEU A 179 -21.02 -0.87 -0.69
N ASP A 180 -21.07 -2.18 -0.44
CA ASP A 180 -19.90 -2.98 -0.05
C ASP A 180 -18.82 -2.95 -1.14
N PHE A 181 -19.23 -3.05 -2.42
CA PHE A 181 -18.30 -2.87 -3.54
C PHE A 181 -17.72 -1.45 -3.62
N LEU A 182 -18.52 -0.42 -3.32
CA LEU A 182 -18.03 0.96 -3.28
C LEU A 182 -17.00 1.14 -2.15
N MET A 183 -17.24 0.54 -0.98
CA MET A 183 -16.30 0.58 0.13
C MET A 183 -15.00 -0.14 -0.23
N SER A 184 -15.07 -1.32 -0.85
CA SER A 184 -13.90 -2.05 -1.32
C SER A 184 -13.08 -1.22 -2.34
N ALA A 185 -13.76 -0.54 -3.29
CA ALA A 185 -13.09 0.37 -4.22
C ALA A 185 -12.43 1.55 -3.48
N LYS A 186 -13.07 2.10 -2.42
CA LYS A 186 -12.48 3.17 -1.62
C LYS A 186 -11.24 2.70 -0.85
N TYR A 187 -11.18 1.46 -0.40
CA TYR A 187 -9.99 0.90 0.22
C TYR A 187 -8.83 0.77 -0.79
N PHE A 188 -9.09 0.35 -2.03
CA PHE A 188 -8.04 0.37 -3.07
C PHE A 188 -7.51 1.77 -3.36
N GLU A 189 -8.37 2.78 -3.42
CA GLU A 189 -7.93 4.16 -3.59
C GLU A 189 -7.05 4.61 -2.41
N ARG A 190 -7.43 4.29 -1.16
CA ARG A 190 -6.61 4.60 0.01
C ARG A 190 -5.25 3.88 0.02
N ILE A 191 -5.18 2.66 -0.51
CA ILE A 191 -3.89 1.97 -0.71
C ILE A 191 -3.02 2.77 -1.70
N GLY A 192 -3.61 3.31 -2.77
CA GLY A 192 -2.93 4.23 -3.70
C GLY A 192 -2.37 5.46 -2.98
N ASP A 193 -3.19 6.13 -2.15
CA ASP A 193 -2.77 7.26 -1.30
C ASP A 193 -1.54 6.92 -0.44
N HIS A 194 -1.51 5.73 0.17
CA HIS A 194 -0.37 5.27 0.97
C HIS A 194 0.87 5.03 0.11
N ALA A 195 0.73 4.50 -1.12
CA ALA A 195 1.84 4.37 -2.05
C ALA A 195 2.42 5.72 -2.47
N VAL A 196 1.57 6.75 -2.64
CA VAL A 196 2.00 8.15 -2.85
C VAL A 196 2.82 8.64 -1.66
N ASN A 197 2.34 8.43 -0.43
CA ASN A 197 3.08 8.81 0.78
C ASN A 197 4.46 8.16 0.82
N ILE A 198 4.56 6.86 0.53
CA ILE A 198 5.83 6.14 0.45
C ILE A 198 6.75 6.80 -0.58
N ALA A 199 6.25 7.12 -1.78
CA ALA A 199 7.03 7.77 -2.84
C ALA A 199 7.51 9.18 -2.42
N GLU A 200 6.71 9.96 -1.71
CA GLU A 200 7.11 11.26 -1.15
C GLU A 200 8.24 11.11 -0.12
N TRP A 201 8.18 10.08 0.73
CA TRP A 201 9.27 9.76 1.68
C TRP A 201 10.55 9.32 0.96
N VAL A 202 10.44 8.64 -0.18
CA VAL A 202 11.60 8.32 -1.03
C VAL A 202 12.27 9.60 -1.53
N ILE A 203 11.50 10.55 -2.08
CA ILE A 203 12.03 11.83 -2.54
C ILE A 203 12.72 12.57 -1.40
N PHE A 204 12.09 12.64 -0.22
CA PHE A 204 12.70 13.23 0.96
C PHE A 204 14.01 12.55 1.35
N SER A 205 14.08 11.22 1.34
CA SER A 205 15.30 10.48 1.72
C SER A 205 16.51 10.84 0.86
N VAL A 206 16.29 11.17 -0.41
CA VAL A 206 17.32 11.51 -1.37
C VAL A 206 17.64 13.00 -1.38
N THR A 207 16.61 13.85 -1.45
CA THR A 207 16.76 15.30 -1.63
C THR A 207 16.84 16.09 -0.33
N GLY A 208 16.21 15.57 0.74
CA GLY A 208 16.01 16.29 2.00
C GLY A 208 14.83 17.27 1.99
N ILE A 209 14.04 17.30 0.91
CA ILE A 209 12.87 18.17 0.76
C ILE A 209 11.61 17.30 0.83
N HIS A 210 10.69 17.63 1.74
CA HIS A 210 9.37 17.00 1.83
C HIS A 210 8.30 17.97 1.30
N LYS A 211 7.30 17.46 0.59
CA LYS A 211 6.23 18.27 -0.04
C LYS A 211 5.53 19.22 0.95
N SER A 212 5.36 18.81 2.22
CA SER A 212 4.77 19.65 3.26
C SER A 212 5.63 20.88 3.64
N SER A 213 6.91 20.93 3.25
CA SER A 213 7.78 22.10 3.52
C SER A 213 7.68 23.19 2.43
N GLU A 214 6.92 22.96 1.35
CA GLU A 214 6.67 23.92 0.27
C GLU A 214 5.38 24.72 0.45
N MET A 215 4.58 24.45 1.51
CA MET A 215 3.44 25.31 1.84
C MET A 215 3.92 26.59 2.56
N PRO A 216 3.52 27.77 2.07
CA PRO A 216 3.91 29.07 2.62
C PRO A 216 3.35 29.34 4.00
#